data_3ef13bb68680494d1d199c4748fed07c
#
_entry.id   3ef13bb68680494d1d199c4748fed07c
#
_cell.length_a   1.000
_cell.length_b   1.000
_cell.length_c   1.000
_cell.angle_alpha   90.00
_cell.angle_beta   90.00
_cell.angle_gamma   90.00
#
_symmetry.space_group_name_H-M   'P 1'
#
loop_
_entity.id
_entity.type
_entity.pdbx_description
1 polymer ?
#
loop_
_entity_poly.entity_id
_entity_poly.type
_entity_poly.pdbx_seq_one_letter_code
_entity_poly.pdbx_strand_id
1 'polypeptide(L)'
;MARIVHGPPFAAVVFDCDSTLSAIEGIDELARVNGPDTFQEIEALTNAAMNGEVPIDDIFAQRLDIIKPSLDTCKKVGQLYIEHIEPTALATL
;
A
#
# COMPACT_ATOMS: atom_id res chain seq x y z
N MET A 1 3.47 -9.67 0.40
CA MET A 1 3.30 -11.06 -0.04
C MET A 1 2.89 -11.93 1.14
N ALA A 2 1.84 -12.71 0.97
CA ALA A 2 1.45 -13.68 1.99
C ALA A 2 2.51 -14.79 2.06
N ARG A 3 2.81 -15.21 3.26
CA ARG A 3 3.77 -16.28 3.49
C ARG A 3 3.14 -17.34 4.39
N ILE A 4 3.14 -18.58 3.91
CA ILE A 4 2.71 -19.74 4.70
C ILE A 4 3.96 -20.51 5.06
N VAL A 5 4.19 -20.73 6.35
CA VAL A 5 5.31 -21.50 6.86
C VAL A 5 4.78 -22.83 7.39
N HIS A 6 5.34 -23.94 6.91
CA HIS A 6 4.98 -25.27 7.37
C HIS A 6 5.69 -25.61 8.68
N GLY A 7 4.95 -26.18 9.62
CA GLY A 7 5.48 -26.53 10.93
C GLY A 7 4.36 -26.79 11.93
N PRO A 8 4.63 -26.72 13.23
CA PRO A 8 3.61 -26.86 14.27
C PRO A 8 2.49 -25.85 14.09
N PRO A 9 1.28 -26.06 14.64
CA PRO A 9 0.19 -25.10 14.53
C PRO A 9 0.62 -23.74 15.07
N PHE A 10 0.30 -22.68 14.31
CA PHE A 10 0.62 -21.31 14.66
C PHE A 10 -0.54 -20.66 15.39
N ALA A 11 -0.24 -19.82 16.41
CA ALA A 11 -1.24 -19.03 17.11
C ALA A 11 -1.84 -17.92 16.24
N ALA A 12 -1.08 -17.47 15.24
CA ALA A 12 -1.51 -16.40 14.32
C ALA A 12 -0.82 -16.53 12.97
N VAL A 13 -1.50 -16.03 11.93
CA VAL A 13 -0.95 -15.88 10.59
C VAL A 13 -1.14 -14.41 10.20
N VAL A 14 -0.08 -13.76 9.73
CA VAL A 14 -0.11 -12.35 9.34
C VAL A 14 0.03 -12.26 7.83
N PHE A 15 -0.88 -11.53 7.19
CA PHE A 15 -0.85 -11.26 5.76
C PHE A 15 -0.52 -9.79 5.53
N ASP A 16 0.34 -9.53 4.55
CA ASP A 16 0.49 -8.21 3.99
C ASP A 16 -0.78 -7.87 3.19
N CYS A 17 -1.09 -6.60 3.05
CA CYS A 17 -2.29 -6.14 2.35
C CYS A 17 -1.99 -5.61 0.95
N ASP A 18 -1.18 -4.55 0.88
CA ASP A 18 -0.87 -3.89 -0.39
C ASP A 18 -0.06 -4.81 -1.29
N SER A 19 -0.51 -4.98 -2.54
CA SER A 19 0.06 -5.90 -3.52
C SER A 19 0.09 -7.36 -3.07
N THR A 20 -0.70 -7.74 -2.08
CA THR A 20 -0.84 -9.10 -1.58
C THR A 20 -2.31 -9.53 -1.53
N LEU A 21 -3.07 -9.09 -0.51
CA LEU A 21 -4.50 -9.37 -0.44
C LEU A 21 -5.29 -8.53 -1.43
N SER A 22 -4.83 -7.34 -1.71
CA SER A 22 -5.36 -6.48 -2.77
C SER A 22 -4.24 -6.16 -3.76
N ALA A 23 -4.58 -6.05 -5.04
CA ALA A 23 -3.60 -5.82 -6.11
C ALA A 23 -3.09 -4.39 -6.19
N ILE A 24 -3.53 -3.49 -5.31
CA ILE A 24 -3.14 -2.08 -5.36
C ILE A 24 -2.16 -1.71 -4.25
N GLU A 25 -1.49 -0.57 -4.47
CA GLU A 25 -0.70 0.14 -3.47
C GLU A 25 -1.47 1.39 -3.06
N GLY A 26 -1.95 1.45 -1.82
CA GLY A 26 -2.87 2.51 -1.38
C GLY A 26 -2.29 3.91 -1.47
N ILE A 27 -1.04 4.10 -1.09
CA ILE A 27 -0.39 5.42 -1.16
C ILE A 27 -0.28 5.90 -2.61
N ASP A 28 0.04 5.01 -3.55
CA ASP A 28 0.11 5.36 -4.98
C ASP A 28 -1.26 5.76 -5.50
N GLU A 29 -2.32 5.08 -5.09
CA GLU A 29 -3.68 5.43 -5.50
C GLU A 29 -4.12 6.78 -4.92
N LEU A 30 -3.78 7.07 -3.66
CA LEU A 30 -4.02 8.40 -3.08
C LEU A 30 -3.29 9.49 -3.86
N ALA A 31 -2.05 9.23 -4.26
CA ALA A 31 -1.27 10.17 -5.04
C ALA A 31 -1.86 10.42 -6.43
N ARG A 32 -2.39 9.39 -7.07
CA ARG A 32 -3.02 9.50 -8.41
C ARG A 32 -4.20 10.45 -8.42
N VAL A 33 -5.00 10.46 -7.35
CA VAL A 33 -6.16 11.36 -7.25
C VAL A 33 -5.73 12.83 -7.28
N ASN A 34 -4.54 13.15 -6.75
CA ASN A 34 -4.01 14.51 -6.76
C ASN A 34 -3.37 14.92 -8.10
N GLY A 35 -3.28 13.99 -9.04
CA GLY A 35 -2.77 14.25 -10.38
C GLY A 35 -1.38 13.70 -10.67
N PRO A 36 -0.95 13.77 -11.95
CA PRO A 36 0.31 13.15 -12.38
C PRO A 36 1.56 13.72 -11.69
N ASP A 37 1.58 15.01 -11.40
CA ASP A 37 2.75 15.65 -10.79
C ASP A 37 2.96 15.14 -9.37
N THR A 38 1.90 15.05 -8.60
CA THR A 38 1.95 14.48 -7.24
C THR A 38 2.35 13.02 -7.27
N PHE A 39 1.79 12.25 -8.19
CA PHE A 39 2.14 10.84 -8.35
C PHE A 39 3.64 10.65 -8.64
N GLN A 40 4.19 11.46 -9.55
CA GLN A 40 5.62 11.40 -9.89
C GLN A 40 6.49 11.79 -8.70
N GLU A 41 6.11 12.78 -7.94
CA GLU A 41 6.84 13.20 -6.74
C GLU A 41 6.89 12.09 -5.70
N ILE A 42 5.76 11.43 -5.46
CA ILE A 42 5.68 10.32 -4.52
C ILE A 42 6.51 9.13 -5.01
N GLU A 43 6.46 8.81 -6.30
CA GLU A 43 7.25 7.74 -6.89
C GLU A 43 8.75 8.01 -6.74
N ALA A 44 9.19 9.24 -7.00
CA ALA A 44 10.59 9.62 -6.83
C ALA A 44 11.04 9.48 -5.38
N LEU A 45 10.21 9.90 -4.42
CA LEU A 45 10.50 9.79 -3.00
C LEU A 45 10.58 8.32 -2.54
N THR A 46 9.67 7.49 -3.01
CA THR A 46 9.66 6.05 -2.73
C THR A 46 10.92 5.39 -3.27
N ASN A 47 11.30 5.70 -4.51
CA ASN A 47 12.50 5.16 -5.13
C ASN A 47 13.76 5.60 -4.39
N ALA A 48 13.84 6.86 -3.95
CA ALA A 48 14.96 7.35 -3.16
C ALA A 48 15.11 6.58 -1.85
N ALA A 49 13.99 6.30 -1.16
CA ALA A 49 13.99 5.51 0.06
C ALA A 49 14.42 4.06 -0.20
N MET A 50 13.95 3.45 -1.28
CA MET A 50 14.33 2.08 -1.65
C MET A 50 15.80 1.98 -2.03
N ASN A 51 16.39 3.05 -2.56
CA ASN A 51 17.82 3.12 -2.88
C ASN A 51 18.70 3.53 -1.70
N GLY A 52 18.12 3.75 -0.53
CA GLY A 52 18.86 4.14 0.67
C GLY A 52 19.27 5.60 0.73
N GLU A 53 18.76 6.45 -0.16
CA GLU A 53 19.07 7.87 -0.23
C GLU A 53 18.32 8.69 0.82
N VAL A 54 17.19 8.19 1.30
CA VAL A 54 16.32 8.82 2.29
C VAL A 54 15.99 7.79 3.37
N PRO A 55 15.94 8.16 4.66
CA PRO A 55 15.53 7.23 5.71
C PRO A 55 14.14 6.67 5.46
N ILE A 56 14.01 5.35 5.54
CA ILE A 56 12.75 4.67 5.27
C ILE A 56 11.71 4.90 6.38
N ASP A 57 12.16 5.18 7.59
CA ASP A 57 11.28 5.30 8.77
C ASP A 57 10.27 6.44 8.65
N ASP A 58 10.65 7.54 7.98
CA ASP A 58 9.82 8.72 7.85
C ASP A 58 9.07 8.80 6.51
N ILE A 59 9.31 7.84 5.61
CA ILE A 59 8.80 7.93 4.23
C ILE A 59 7.28 7.95 4.16
N PHE A 60 6.61 7.20 5.03
CA PHE A 60 5.15 7.14 5.04
C PHE A 60 4.56 8.52 5.40
N ALA A 61 5.06 9.13 6.47
CA ALA A 61 4.59 10.45 6.90
C ALA A 61 4.88 11.52 5.86
N GLN A 62 6.06 11.49 5.25
CA GLN A 62 6.43 12.45 4.20
C GLN A 62 5.50 12.35 3.00
N ARG A 63 5.19 11.14 2.56
CA ARG A 63 4.26 10.93 1.45
C ARG A 63 2.87 11.46 1.76
N LEU A 64 2.36 11.19 2.96
CA LEU A 64 1.05 11.70 3.38
C LEU A 64 1.03 13.22 3.48
N ASP A 65 2.11 13.85 3.93
CA ASP A 65 2.22 15.31 3.98
C ASP A 65 2.15 15.95 2.60
N ILE A 66 2.69 15.30 1.59
CA ILE A 66 2.63 15.76 0.20
C ILE A 66 1.23 15.57 -0.37
N ILE A 67 0.64 14.40 -0.16
CA ILE A 67 -0.67 14.03 -0.73
C ILE A 67 -1.81 14.78 -0.04
N LYS A 68 -1.78 14.88 1.28
CA LYS A 68 -2.84 15.48 2.11
C LYS A 68 -4.23 14.99 1.70
N PRO A 69 -4.48 13.67 1.79
CA PRO A 69 -5.73 13.11 1.26
C PRO A 69 -6.94 13.58 2.07
N SER A 70 -8.04 13.86 1.35
CA SER A 70 -9.34 14.10 1.99
C SER A 70 -9.96 12.78 2.43
N LEU A 71 -10.96 12.87 3.31
CA LEU A 71 -11.73 11.70 3.72
C LEU A 71 -12.41 11.03 2.53
N ASP A 72 -12.94 11.82 1.59
CA ASP A 72 -13.59 11.28 0.40
C ASP A 72 -12.59 10.52 -0.48
N THR A 73 -11.38 11.04 -0.64
CA THR A 73 -10.31 10.34 -1.38
C THR A 73 -9.94 9.02 -0.69
N CYS A 74 -9.82 9.03 0.62
CA CYS A 74 -9.54 7.81 1.38
C CYS A 74 -10.64 6.76 1.21
N LYS A 75 -11.90 7.18 1.20
CA LYS A 75 -13.03 6.27 0.95
C LYS A 75 -13.00 5.67 -0.45
N LYS A 76 -12.66 6.47 -1.45
CA LYS A 76 -12.52 5.98 -2.84
C LYS A 76 -11.42 4.95 -2.96
N VAL A 77 -10.27 5.20 -2.35
CA VAL A 77 -9.15 4.24 -2.36
C VAL A 77 -9.52 2.99 -1.57
N GLY A 78 -10.22 3.12 -0.45
CA GLY A 78 -10.76 1.97 0.28
C GLY A 78 -11.63 1.08 -0.60
N GLN A 79 -12.48 1.68 -1.44
CA GLN A 79 -13.31 0.94 -2.39
C GLN A 79 -12.44 0.23 -3.45
N LEU A 80 -11.37 0.87 -3.91
CA LEU A 80 -10.42 0.24 -4.84
C LEU A 80 -9.75 -0.99 -4.24
N TYR A 81 -9.42 -0.96 -2.95
CA TYR A 81 -8.89 -2.15 -2.27
C TYR A 81 -9.84 -3.34 -2.40
N ILE A 82 -11.12 -3.10 -2.18
CA ILE A 82 -12.15 -4.14 -2.26
C ILE A 82 -12.31 -4.65 -3.70
N GLU A 83 -12.35 -3.74 -4.67
CA GLU A 83 -12.52 -4.08 -6.09
C GLU A 83 -11.35 -4.88 -6.65
N HIS A 84 -10.17 -4.74 -6.07
CA HIS A 84 -8.94 -5.39 -6.52
C HIS A 84 -8.45 -6.48 -5.57
N ILE A 85 -9.35 -7.05 -4.75
CA ILE A 85 -9.00 -8.19 -3.90
C ILE A 85 -8.47 -9.32 -4.78
N GLU A 86 -7.37 -9.92 -4.34
CA GLU A 86 -6.78 -11.07 -5.01
C GLU A 86 -7.83 -12.21 -5.01
N PRO A 87 -8.09 -12.85 -6.18
CA PRO A 87 -9.23 -13.78 -6.31
C PRO A 87 -9.22 -14.97 -5.33
N THR A 88 -8.06 -15.40 -4.86
CA THR A 88 -7.93 -16.53 -3.94
C THR A 88 -7.91 -16.12 -2.46
N ALA A 89 -7.93 -14.81 -2.16
CA ALA A 89 -7.77 -14.32 -0.80
C ALA A 89 -8.84 -14.84 0.16
N LEU A 90 -10.11 -14.77 -0.24
CA LEU A 90 -11.22 -15.24 0.59
C LEU A 90 -11.14 -16.75 0.89
N ALA A 91 -10.73 -17.55 -0.08
CA ALA A 91 -10.58 -18.99 0.11
C ALA A 91 -9.37 -19.33 1.00
N THR A 92 -8.34 -18.48 1.00
CA THR A 92 -7.15 -18.65 1.83
C THR A 92 -7.40 -18.25 3.28
N LEU A 93 -8.14 -17.17 3.48
CA LEU A 93 -8.48 -16.68 4.80
C LEU A 93 -9.57 -17.52 5.45
#